data_702d3cfa83a404153c13a79dd104fe11
#
_entry.id   702d3cfa83a404153c13a79dd104fe11
#
_cell.length_a   1.000
_cell.length_b   1.000
_cell.length_c   1.000
_cell.angle_alpha   90.00
_cell.angle_beta   90.00
_cell.angle_gamma   90.00
#
_symmetry.space_group_name_H-M   'P 1'
#
loop_
_entity.id
_entity.type
_entity.pdbx_description
1 polymer ?
#
loop_
_entity_poly.entity_id
_entity_poly.type
_entity_poly.pdbx_seq_one_letter_code
_entity_poly.pdbx_strand_id
1 'polypeptide(L)'
;MQDERDLTTRKVSFAWLLSFYAPLLTENQREIARLYAEEDLSLTEIAEQFSVSRQSVYDTVSRVEKQMADMEKKLGLGRQFARIEATVTKCLTLLALDTPGAEALSAARTLLKNLLEEEENDGL
;
A
#
# COMPACT_ATOMS: atom_id res chain seq x y z
N MET A 1 -3.44 12.61 -23.22
CA MET A 1 -2.08 12.79 -22.64
C MET A 1 -2.20 12.88 -21.14
N GLN A 2 -1.54 11.99 -20.40
CA GLN A 2 -1.61 12.00 -18.95
C GLN A 2 -0.70 13.08 -18.38
N ASP A 3 -1.22 13.83 -17.42
CA ASP A 3 -0.48 14.81 -16.65
C ASP A 3 0.58 14.10 -15.80
N GLU A 4 1.72 14.76 -15.53
CA GLU A 4 2.75 14.22 -14.64
C GLU A 4 2.22 13.85 -13.25
N ARG A 5 1.22 14.60 -12.77
CA ARG A 5 0.55 14.31 -11.49
C ARG A 5 -0.13 12.95 -11.50
N ASP A 6 -0.81 12.62 -12.60
CA ASP A 6 -1.51 11.34 -12.74
C ASP A 6 -0.52 10.18 -12.76
N LEU A 7 0.61 10.33 -13.47
CA LEU A 7 1.64 9.31 -13.51
C LEU A 7 2.28 9.09 -12.13
N THR A 8 2.57 10.19 -11.42
CA THR A 8 3.14 10.11 -10.06
C THR A 8 2.16 9.45 -9.10
N THR A 9 0.88 9.85 -9.18
CA THR A 9 -0.16 9.27 -8.34
C THR A 9 -0.33 7.78 -8.60
N ARG A 10 -0.30 7.37 -9.87
CA ARG A 10 -0.38 5.95 -10.25
C ARG A 10 0.80 5.15 -9.69
N LYS A 11 2.03 5.68 -9.79
CA LYS A 11 3.21 5.02 -9.25
C LYS A 11 3.15 4.89 -7.72
N VAL A 12 2.71 5.94 -7.04
CA VAL A 12 2.55 5.90 -5.58
C VAL A 12 1.51 4.85 -5.18
N SER A 13 0.36 4.83 -5.86
CA SER A 13 -0.68 3.83 -5.61
C SER A 13 -0.18 2.42 -5.90
N PHE A 14 0.54 2.25 -7.00
CA PHE A 14 1.13 0.97 -7.38
C PHE A 14 2.11 0.48 -6.32
N ALA A 15 3.02 1.34 -5.89
CA ALA A 15 4.01 1.01 -4.85
C ALA A 15 3.34 0.64 -3.52
N TRP A 16 2.27 1.37 -3.16
CA TRP A 16 1.52 1.11 -1.95
C TRP A 16 0.86 -0.28 -1.99
N LEU A 17 0.19 -0.60 -3.10
CA LEU A 17 -0.41 -1.92 -3.27
C LEU A 17 0.65 -3.02 -3.27
N LEU A 18 1.79 -2.78 -3.92
CA LEU A 18 2.88 -3.74 -3.98
C LEU A 18 3.41 -4.08 -2.60
N SER A 19 3.44 -3.11 -1.69
CA SER A 19 3.92 -3.34 -0.32
C SER A 19 3.09 -4.39 0.43
N PHE A 20 1.82 -4.57 0.05
CA PHE A 20 0.93 -5.56 0.66
C PHE A 20 0.84 -6.86 -0.15
N TYR A 21 0.83 -6.75 -1.46
CA TYR A 21 0.46 -7.86 -2.34
C TYR A 21 1.60 -8.49 -3.13
N ALA A 22 2.83 -8.00 -2.97
CA ALA A 22 3.98 -8.57 -3.66
C ALA A 22 4.11 -10.09 -3.49
N PRO A 23 3.89 -10.66 -2.28
CA PRO A 23 4.00 -12.10 -2.09
C PRO A 23 3.01 -12.94 -2.91
N LEU A 24 1.93 -12.32 -3.38
CA LEU A 24 0.89 -13.02 -4.17
C LEU A 24 1.13 -12.97 -5.67
N LEU A 25 2.18 -12.26 -6.09
CA LEU A 25 2.55 -12.18 -7.50
C LEU A 25 3.52 -13.31 -7.87
N THR A 26 3.57 -13.64 -9.17
CA THR A 26 4.61 -14.56 -9.65
C THR A 26 5.97 -13.90 -9.47
N GLU A 27 7.03 -14.70 -9.44
CA GLU A 27 8.39 -14.19 -9.29
C GLU A 27 8.74 -13.15 -10.36
N ASN A 28 8.42 -13.45 -11.62
CA ASN A 28 8.68 -12.53 -12.73
C ASN A 28 7.90 -11.22 -12.59
N GLN A 29 6.61 -11.31 -12.24
CA GLN A 29 5.77 -10.13 -12.03
C GLN A 29 6.31 -9.27 -10.88
N ARG A 30 6.69 -9.91 -9.79
CA ARG A 30 7.21 -9.21 -8.60
C ARG A 30 8.50 -8.48 -8.93
N GLU A 31 9.40 -9.11 -9.66
CA GLU A 31 10.67 -8.51 -10.04
C GLU A 31 10.48 -7.26 -10.92
N ILE A 32 9.66 -7.39 -11.94
CA ILE A 32 9.34 -6.26 -12.83
C ILE A 32 8.64 -5.14 -12.05
N ALA A 33 7.69 -5.50 -11.20
CA ALA A 33 6.95 -4.53 -10.39
C ALA A 33 7.88 -3.77 -9.44
N ARG A 34 8.83 -4.45 -8.83
CA ARG A 34 9.80 -3.81 -7.93
C ARG A 34 10.71 -2.84 -8.67
N LEU A 35 11.22 -3.23 -9.81
CA LEU A 35 12.06 -2.35 -10.61
C LEU A 35 11.31 -1.08 -11.01
N TYR A 36 10.03 -1.24 -11.38
CA TYR A 36 9.18 -0.12 -11.77
C TYR A 36 8.86 0.81 -10.59
N ALA A 37 8.52 0.24 -9.44
CA ALA A 37 8.02 0.99 -8.29
C ALA A 37 9.11 1.45 -7.32
N GLU A 38 10.07 0.60 -7.04
CA GLU A 38 11.09 0.85 -6.00
C GLU A 38 12.38 1.42 -6.57
N GLU A 39 12.80 0.93 -7.74
CA GLU A 39 14.05 1.38 -8.37
C GLU A 39 13.83 2.52 -9.36
N ASP A 40 12.58 2.87 -9.58
CA ASP A 40 12.16 3.97 -10.47
C ASP A 40 12.74 3.87 -11.87
N LEU A 41 12.87 2.65 -12.39
CA LEU A 41 13.35 2.41 -13.74
C LEU A 41 12.23 2.68 -14.75
N SER A 42 12.62 3.17 -15.93
CA SER A 42 11.67 3.33 -17.02
C SER A 42 11.30 1.97 -17.62
N LEU A 43 10.20 1.93 -18.35
CA LEU A 43 9.78 0.71 -19.03
C LEU A 43 10.87 0.22 -20.01
N THR A 44 11.53 1.15 -20.68
CA THR A 44 12.63 0.84 -21.61
C THR A 44 13.81 0.20 -20.88
N GLU A 45 14.20 0.75 -19.75
CA GLU A 45 15.30 0.21 -18.94
C GLU A 45 14.99 -1.20 -18.45
N ILE A 46 13.76 -1.42 -17.98
CA ILE A 46 13.32 -2.75 -17.54
C ILE A 46 13.34 -3.73 -18.70
N ALA A 47 12.82 -3.31 -19.86
CA ALA A 47 12.79 -4.14 -21.07
C ALA A 47 14.20 -4.58 -21.48
N GLU A 48 15.16 -3.68 -21.38
CA GLU A 48 16.57 -3.99 -21.69
C GLU A 48 17.12 -5.03 -20.71
N GLN A 49 16.84 -4.90 -19.43
CA GLN A 49 17.32 -5.86 -18.41
C GLN A 49 16.77 -7.27 -18.63
N PHE A 50 15.52 -7.37 -19.05
CA PHE A 50 14.86 -8.66 -19.22
C PHE A 50 14.93 -9.19 -20.65
N SER A 51 15.55 -8.44 -21.56
CA SER A 51 15.65 -8.80 -22.98
C SER A 51 14.27 -9.06 -23.59
N VAL A 52 13.33 -8.19 -23.29
CA VAL A 52 11.95 -8.23 -23.81
C VAL A 52 11.60 -6.87 -24.41
N SER A 53 10.44 -6.78 -25.05
CA SER A 53 10.00 -5.50 -25.62
C SER A 53 9.46 -4.57 -24.53
N ARG A 54 9.52 -3.26 -24.80
CA ARG A 54 8.92 -2.26 -23.91
C ARG A 54 7.42 -2.52 -23.73
N GLN A 55 6.75 -2.93 -24.81
CA GLN A 55 5.32 -3.25 -24.77
C GLN A 55 5.04 -4.42 -23.82
N SER A 56 5.89 -5.43 -23.83
CA SER A 56 5.78 -6.58 -22.92
C SER A 56 5.85 -6.14 -21.47
N VAL A 57 6.78 -5.23 -21.13
CA VAL A 57 6.90 -4.70 -19.76
C VAL A 57 5.66 -3.88 -19.41
N TYR A 58 5.20 -3.03 -20.31
CA TYR A 58 3.98 -2.23 -20.09
C TYR A 58 2.78 -3.15 -19.79
N ASP A 59 2.62 -4.21 -20.58
CA ASP A 59 1.53 -5.17 -20.39
C ASP A 59 1.62 -5.87 -19.04
N THR A 60 2.84 -6.24 -18.62
CA THR A 60 3.05 -6.87 -17.31
C THR A 60 2.72 -5.92 -16.17
N VAL A 61 3.20 -4.68 -16.23
CA VAL A 61 2.93 -3.66 -15.19
C VAL A 61 1.42 -3.40 -15.10
N SER A 62 0.76 -3.23 -16.26
CA SER A 62 -0.68 -2.99 -16.30
C SER A 62 -1.48 -4.16 -15.72
N ARG A 63 -1.07 -5.38 -16.02
CA ARG A 63 -1.71 -6.59 -15.50
C ARG A 63 -1.53 -6.71 -14.00
N VAL A 64 -0.32 -6.45 -13.50
CA VAL A 64 -0.02 -6.48 -12.07
C VAL A 64 -0.84 -5.42 -11.34
N GLU A 65 -0.92 -4.21 -11.89
CA GLU A 65 -1.72 -3.13 -11.30
C GLU A 65 -3.18 -3.56 -11.13
N LYS A 66 -3.74 -4.15 -12.16
CA LYS A 66 -5.13 -4.61 -12.14
C LYS A 66 -5.33 -5.76 -11.14
N GLN A 67 -4.40 -6.73 -11.12
CA GLN A 67 -4.45 -7.84 -10.17
C GLN A 67 -4.42 -7.36 -8.74
N MET A 68 -3.52 -6.42 -8.42
CA MET A 68 -3.39 -5.89 -7.08
C MET A 68 -4.61 -5.06 -6.66
N ALA A 69 -5.19 -4.31 -7.59
CA ALA A 69 -6.42 -3.57 -7.33
C ALA A 69 -7.57 -4.54 -7.00
N ASP A 70 -7.68 -5.64 -7.72
CA ASP A 70 -8.68 -6.68 -7.45
C ASP A 70 -8.43 -7.34 -6.09
N MET A 71 -7.18 -7.62 -5.75
CA MET A 71 -6.80 -8.20 -4.45
C MET A 71 -7.18 -7.25 -3.32
N GLU A 72 -6.90 -5.96 -3.47
CA GLU A 72 -7.26 -4.97 -2.46
C GLU A 72 -8.77 -4.88 -2.31
N LYS A 73 -9.50 -4.91 -3.40
CA LYS A 73 -10.96 -4.88 -3.38
C LYS A 73 -11.53 -6.06 -2.59
N LYS A 74 -10.93 -7.24 -2.73
CA LYS A 74 -11.39 -8.47 -2.08
C LYS A 74 -10.87 -8.63 -0.66
N LEU A 75 -9.60 -8.34 -0.44
CA LEU A 75 -8.93 -8.61 0.84
C LEU A 75 -8.87 -7.39 1.76
N GLY A 76 -8.73 -6.19 1.21
CA GLY A 76 -8.73 -4.96 1.99
C GLY A 76 -7.56 -4.79 2.94
N LEU A 77 -6.41 -5.44 2.68
CA LEU A 77 -5.25 -5.34 3.57
C LEU A 77 -4.73 -3.92 3.70
N GLY A 78 -4.71 -3.18 2.58
CA GLY A 78 -4.25 -1.79 2.58
C GLY A 78 -5.19 -0.88 3.37
N ARG A 79 -6.51 -1.03 3.16
CA ARG A 79 -7.49 -0.25 3.90
C ARG A 79 -7.43 -0.55 5.40
N GLN A 80 -7.27 -1.81 5.75
CA GLN A 80 -7.15 -2.24 7.14
C GLN A 80 -5.91 -1.61 7.78
N PHE A 81 -4.78 -1.70 7.10
CA PHE A 81 -3.54 -1.09 7.57
C PHE A 81 -3.69 0.43 7.75
N ALA A 82 -4.33 1.11 6.80
CA ALA A 82 -4.55 2.56 6.87
C ALA A 82 -5.39 2.94 8.09
N ARG A 83 -6.42 2.15 8.41
CA ARG A 83 -7.24 2.38 9.60
C ARG A 83 -6.44 2.18 10.88
N ILE A 84 -5.67 1.11 10.95
CA ILE A 84 -4.82 0.82 12.11
C ILE A 84 -3.80 1.95 12.30
N GLU A 85 -3.12 2.33 11.23
CA GLU A 85 -2.13 3.41 11.26
C GLU A 85 -2.73 4.72 11.73
N ALA A 86 -3.91 5.09 11.21
CA ALA A 86 -4.59 6.32 11.59
C ALA A 86 -4.94 6.31 13.09
N THR A 87 -5.43 5.19 13.60
CA THR A 87 -5.80 5.06 15.01
C THR A 87 -4.58 5.12 15.91
N VAL A 88 -3.52 4.38 15.56
CA VAL A 88 -2.27 4.39 16.31
C VAL A 88 -1.66 5.79 16.33
N THR A 89 -1.68 6.49 15.19
CA THR A 89 -1.15 7.84 15.10
C THR A 89 -1.92 8.81 16.01
N LYS A 90 -3.25 8.69 16.05
CA LYS A 90 -4.06 9.51 16.97
C LYS A 90 -3.70 9.23 18.44
N CYS A 91 -3.52 7.96 18.77
CA CYS A 91 -3.12 7.58 20.12
C CYS A 91 -1.75 8.16 20.48
N LEU A 92 -0.78 8.08 19.57
CA LEU A 92 0.55 8.64 19.78
C LEU A 92 0.49 10.15 19.99
N THR A 93 -0.35 10.84 19.22
CA THR A 93 -0.54 12.29 19.37
C THR A 93 -1.12 12.63 20.75
N LEU A 94 -2.14 11.88 21.18
CA LEU A 94 -2.75 12.09 22.51
C LEU A 94 -1.75 11.84 23.64
N LEU A 95 -0.83 10.91 23.45
CA LEU A 95 0.13 10.50 24.48
C LEU A 95 1.49 11.17 24.31
N ALA A 96 1.62 12.16 23.42
CA ALA A 96 2.91 12.82 23.14
C ALA A 96 3.38 13.74 24.26
N LEU A 97 2.50 14.14 25.19
CA LEU A 97 2.86 14.96 26.33
C LEU A 97 3.58 14.09 27.38
N ASP A 98 4.54 14.69 28.10
CA ASP A 98 5.27 13.99 29.16
C ASP A 98 4.34 13.46 30.25
N THR A 99 3.28 14.23 30.54
CA THR A 99 2.24 13.83 31.50
C THR A 99 0.88 14.02 30.86
N PRO A 100 0.39 13.02 30.10
CA PRO A 100 -0.95 13.12 29.49
C PRO A 100 -2.02 13.22 30.58
N GLY A 101 -3.00 14.10 30.37
CA GLY A 101 -4.13 14.22 31.27
C GLY A 101 -5.06 13.02 31.20
N ALA A 102 -5.97 12.92 32.18
CA ALA A 102 -6.92 11.82 32.27
C ALA A 102 -7.79 11.70 31.01
N GLU A 103 -8.17 12.84 30.41
CA GLU A 103 -8.98 12.84 29.19
C GLU A 103 -8.22 12.24 28.00
N ALA A 104 -6.92 12.58 27.85
CA ALA A 104 -6.09 12.06 26.78
C ALA A 104 -5.90 10.55 26.93
N LEU A 105 -5.65 10.09 28.16
CA LEU A 105 -5.49 8.65 28.44
C LEU A 105 -6.78 7.89 28.15
N SER A 106 -7.92 8.43 28.56
CA SER A 106 -9.22 7.81 28.33
C SER A 106 -9.55 7.74 26.85
N ALA A 107 -9.27 8.83 26.10
CA ALA A 107 -9.50 8.88 24.67
C ALA A 107 -8.64 7.85 23.92
N ALA A 108 -7.35 7.76 24.28
CA ALA A 108 -6.44 6.80 23.67
C ALA A 108 -6.90 5.36 23.93
N ARG A 109 -7.31 5.07 25.17
CA ARG A 109 -7.83 3.75 25.55
C ARG A 109 -9.07 3.38 24.72
N THR A 110 -10.00 4.31 24.58
CA THR A 110 -11.23 4.09 23.81
C THR A 110 -10.91 3.80 22.33
N LEU A 111 -9.98 4.57 21.73
CA LEU A 111 -9.58 4.37 20.35
C LEU A 111 -8.97 2.98 20.15
N LEU A 112 -8.10 2.55 21.05
CA LEU A 112 -7.46 1.24 20.96
C LEU A 112 -8.46 0.11 21.15
N LYS A 113 -9.39 0.27 22.08
CA LYS A 113 -10.44 -0.72 22.32
C LYS A 113 -11.34 -0.88 21.12
N ASN A 114 -11.75 0.25 20.49
CA ASN A 114 -12.58 0.21 19.30
C ASN A 114 -11.85 -0.46 18.13
N LEU A 115 -10.54 -0.25 18.04
CA LEU A 115 -9.72 -0.88 16.99
C LEU A 115 -9.76 -2.40 17.11
N LEU A 116 -9.64 -2.93 18.32
CA LEU A 116 -9.72 -4.38 18.56
C LEU A 116 -11.09 -4.94 18.21
N GLU A 117 -12.16 -4.22 18.53
CA GLU A 117 -13.52 -4.64 18.21
C GLU A 117 -13.78 -4.65 16.70
N GLU A 118 -13.24 -3.66 15.96
CA GLU A 118 -13.33 -3.62 14.51
C GLU A 118 -12.59 -4.79 13.87
N GLU A 119 -11.41 -5.13 14.39
CA GLU A 119 -10.61 -6.27 13.91
C GLU A 119 -11.36 -7.58 14.09
N GLU A 120 -12.02 -7.78 15.22
CA GLU A 120 -12.82 -8.99 15.48
C GLU A 120 -13.97 -9.12 14.47
N ASN A 121 -14.61 -8.00 14.14
CA ASN A 121 -15.73 -8.00 13.20
C ASN A 121 -15.30 -8.24 11.75
N ASP A 122 -14.13 -7.75 11.39
CA ASP A 122 -13.58 -7.86 10.03
C ASP A 122 -12.78 -9.15 9.81
N GLY A 123 -12.41 -9.83 10.88
CA GLY A 123 -11.50 -10.97 10.87
C GLY A 123 -12.12 -12.28 10.40
N LEU A 124 -13.32 -12.24 9.91
CA LEU A 124 -13.98 -13.42 9.38
C LEU A 124 -14.01 -13.38 7.87
#